data_31bf051990fe9c0120494416208489bf
#
_entry.id   31bf051990fe9c0120494416208489bf
#
_cell.length_a   1.000
_cell.length_b   1.000
_cell.length_c   1.000
_cell.angle_alpha   90.00
_cell.angle_beta   90.00
_cell.angle_gamma   90.00
#
_symmetry.space_group_name_H-M   'P 1'
#
loop_
_entity.id
_entity.type
_entity.pdbx_description
1 polymer ?
#
loop_
_entity_poly.entity_id
_entity_poly.type
_entity_poly.pdbx_seq_one_letter_code
_entity_poly.pdbx_strand_id
1 'polypeptide(L)'
;MIKMLSVLIIIYDIKHLTNCEYTTYILHRIIKKKRIFRNLKKGKAIKMKRRDFFKKSIGAGLAAGAAISLGGYDKLWHTTSLPTGFDMVAIMGGKPDSMFDLGIQELGGIGTFVRKGQKVLVKPNIGWDRTPENAANTNPLLVKRIVEHCLRAGASEVYVFDHTCDNWVNCYKNSGIEKYAKDAGAKIVPANSESYYQEVSITGGKILKNAKVHQIVLEADVFINVPVLKDHSSTRMTCCLKNMMGVVWDRGYWHKNNLDQCIADYASYIKKPALNIIDCYNVMTKNGPQGVSKEDIVNMQSMIITTDWVAGDAAAAKMLSLNPADINYISMAHKMGIGNMNLESLNIKRIKM
;
A
#
# COMPACT_ATOMS: atom_id res chain seq x y z
N MET A 1 -37.57 -23.44 13.80
CA MET A 1 -38.06 -24.33 12.73
C MET A 1 -37.60 -23.94 11.34
N ILE A 2 -37.55 -22.66 10.96
CA ILE A 2 -37.20 -22.23 9.59
C ILE A 2 -35.70 -22.46 9.24
N LYS A 3 -34.77 -22.44 10.20
CA LYS A 3 -33.33 -22.73 9.96
C LYS A 3 -32.99 -24.23 9.80
N MET A 4 -33.90 -25.14 10.13
CA MET A 4 -33.70 -26.59 9.88
C MET A 4 -34.18 -27.01 8.48
N LEU A 5 -35.17 -26.33 7.91
CA LEU A 5 -35.65 -26.62 6.55
C LEU A 5 -34.61 -26.24 5.47
N SER A 6 -33.89 -25.13 5.66
CA SER A 6 -32.87 -24.69 4.68
C SER A 6 -31.68 -25.65 4.58
N VAL A 7 -31.35 -26.37 5.64
CA VAL A 7 -30.26 -27.36 5.66
C VAL A 7 -30.72 -28.69 5.02
N LEU A 8 -32.00 -29.04 5.14
CA LEU A 8 -32.55 -30.24 4.51
C LEU A 8 -32.71 -30.12 2.99
N ILE A 9 -33.04 -28.92 2.48
CA ILE A 9 -33.16 -28.67 1.04
C ILE A 9 -31.79 -28.76 0.37
N ILE A 10 -30.74 -28.24 1.01
CA ILE A 10 -29.36 -28.34 0.48
C ILE A 10 -28.85 -29.80 0.47
N ILE A 11 -29.30 -30.63 1.39
CA ILE A 11 -28.91 -32.06 1.44
C ILE A 11 -29.70 -32.89 0.40
N TYR A 12 -30.89 -32.45 0.03
CA TYR A 12 -31.71 -33.15 -0.99
C TYR A 12 -31.16 -32.90 -2.40
N ASP A 13 -30.73 -31.69 -2.70
CA ASP A 13 -30.12 -31.34 -4.03
C ASP A 13 -28.78 -32.00 -4.26
N ILE A 14 -28.00 -32.32 -3.20
CA ILE A 14 -26.70 -32.98 -3.33
C ILE A 14 -26.84 -34.50 -3.59
N LYS A 15 -27.95 -35.14 -3.24
CA LYS A 15 -28.17 -36.59 -3.45
C LYS A 15 -28.48 -36.95 -4.90
N HIS A 16 -28.85 -36.01 -5.76
CA HIS A 16 -29.15 -36.23 -7.17
C HIS A 16 -28.01 -35.97 -8.14
N LEU A 17 -26.83 -35.54 -7.65
CA LEU A 17 -25.63 -35.44 -8.47
C LEU A 17 -24.74 -36.65 -8.26
N THR A 18 -24.81 -37.54 -9.24
CA THR A 18 -24.19 -38.85 -9.32
C THR A 18 -22.67 -38.83 -9.25
N ASN A 19 -22.10 -39.84 -8.54
CA ASN A 19 -20.76 -40.41 -8.65
C ASN A 19 -19.57 -39.47 -8.84
N CYS A 20 -19.01 -38.94 -7.72
CA CYS A 20 -17.63 -38.54 -7.71
C CYS A 20 -17.08 -38.64 -6.27
N GLU A 21 -15.88 -39.21 -6.11
CA GLU A 21 -15.10 -39.31 -4.86
C GLU A 21 -14.89 -37.97 -4.13
N TYR A 22 -15.13 -36.87 -4.81
CA TYR A 22 -15.06 -35.52 -4.31
C TYR A 22 -16.11 -35.19 -3.22
N THR A 23 -17.29 -35.83 -3.29
CA THR A 23 -18.40 -35.59 -2.36
C THR A 23 -18.09 -36.17 -0.97
N THR A 24 -17.41 -37.32 -0.93
CA THR A 24 -16.97 -37.97 0.31
C THR A 24 -15.91 -37.19 1.04
N TYR A 25 -14.98 -36.54 0.29
CA TYR A 25 -13.94 -35.71 0.84
C TYR A 25 -14.46 -34.41 1.48
N ILE A 26 -15.46 -33.78 0.85
CA ILE A 26 -16.10 -32.56 1.37
C ILE A 26 -16.92 -32.87 2.63
N LEU A 27 -17.68 -33.98 2.67
CA LEU A 27 -18.40 -34.40 3.85
C LEU A 27 -17.48 -34.69 5.05
N HIS A 28 -16.35 -35.34 4.81
CA HIS A 28 -15.36 -35.62 5.86
C HIS A 28 -14.75 -34.34 6.45
N ARG A 29 -14.54 -33.32 5.64
CA ARG A 29 -14.07 -31.99 6.10
C ARG A 29 -15.11 -31.22 6.91
N ILE A 30 -16.40 -31.31 6.54
CA ILE A 30 -17.48 -30.64 7.25
C ILE A 30 -17.70 -31.29 8.63
N ILE A 31 -17.62 -32.61 8.73
CA ILE A 31 -17.71 -33.35 9.97
C ILE A 31 -16.53 -33.04 10.91
N LYS A 32 -15.32 -32.93 10.37
CA LYS A 32 -14.11 -32.56 11.12
C LYS A 32 -14.17 -31.10 11.65
N LYS A 33 -14.77 -30.19 10.89
CA LYS A 33 -15.04 -28.80 11.34
C LYS A 33 -16.08 -28.75 12.49
N LYS A 34 -17.13 -29.55 12.42
CA LYS A 34 -18.13 -29.62 13.53
C LYS A 34 -17.53 -30.17 14.83
N ARG A 35 -16.56 -31.09 14.75
CA ARG A 35 -15.85 -31.62 15.92
C ARG A 35 -14.92 -30.57 16.57
N ILE A 36 -14.30 -29.71 15.79
CA ILE A 36 -13.51 -28.58 16.27
C ILE A 36 -14.40 -27.53 16.95
N PHE A 37 -15.58 -27.22 16.40
CA PHE A 37 -16.52 -26.27 17.00
C PHE A 37 -17.15 -26.80 18.32
N ARG A 38 -17.32 -28.11 18.47
CA ARG A 38 -17.79 -28.72 19.72
C ARG A 38 -16.76 -28.64 20.84
N ASN A 39 -15.46 -28.70 20.51
CA ASN A 39 -14.37 -28.57 21.48
C ASN A 39 -14.14 -27.11 21.93
N LEU A 40 -14.46 -26.12 21.09
CA LEU A 40 -14.45 -24.70 21.44
C LEU A 40 -15.53 -24.31 22.46
N LYS A 41 -16.70 -25.01 22.47
CA LYS A 41 -17.74 -24.78 23.48
C LYS A 41 -17.41 -25.37 24.86
N LYS A 42 -16.37 -26.17 25.00
CA LYS A 42 -15.94 -26.79 26.30
C LYS A 42 -14.81 -26.05 27.00
N GLY A 43 -14.51 -24.78 26.62
CA GLY A 43 -13.64 -23.88 27.41
C GLY A 43 -12.19 -24.34 27.57
N LYS A 44 -11.67 -25.29 26.78
CA LYS A 44 -10.24 -25.64 26.78
C LYS A 44 -9.49 -24.75 25.75
N ALA A 45 -8.85 -23.69 26.23
CA ALA A 45 -7.93 -22.87 25.44
C ALA A 45 -6.77 -23.75 24.94
N ILE A 46 -6.75 -24.04 23.66
CA ILE A 46 -5.60 -24.68 23.00
C ILE A 46 -4.55 -23.59 22.83
N LYS A 47 -3.54 -23.58 23.67
CA LYS A 47 -2.35 -22.73 23.54
C LYS A 47 -1.54 -23.19 22.32
N MET A 48 -1.88 -22.68 21.14
CA MET A 48 -1.14 -22.95 19.92
C MET A 48 0.07 -22.00 19.87
N LYS A 49 1.27 -22.54 19.66
CA LYS A 49 2.49 -21.74 19.52
C LYS A 49 2.35 -20.88 18.24
N ARG A 50 2.74 -19.60 18.30
CA ARG A 50 2.67 -18.64 17.19
C ARG A 50 3.20 -19.21 15.86
N ARG A 51 4.26 -19.99 15.92
CA ARG A 51 4.90 -20.66 14.77
C ARG A 51 3.99 -21.70 14.07
N ASP A 52 3.11 -22.38 14.79
CA ASP A 52 2.21 -23.40 14.23
C ASP A 52 0.95 -22.78 13.63
N PHE A 53 0.56 -21.59 14.11
CA PHE A 53 -0.48 -20.78 13.51
C PHE A 53 -0.04 -20.27 12.11
N PHE A 54 1.19 -19.76 11.99
CA PHE A 54 1.77 -19.30 10.73
C PHE A 54 1.89 -20.41 9.68
N LYS A 55 2.40 -21.59 10.06
CA LYS A 55 2.50 -22.72 9.12
C LYS A 55 1.14 -23.20 8.58
N LYS A 56 0.06 -23.06 9.34
CA LYS A 56 -1.28 -23.44 8.92
C LYS A 56 -1.98 -22.39 8.06
N SER A 57 -1.67 -21.10 8.25
CA SER A 57 -2.21 -20.01 7.42
C SER A 57 -1.53 -19.95 6.04
N ILE A 58 -0.23 -20.25 5.94
CA ILE A 58 0.49 -20.35 4.65
C ILE A 58 -0.07 -21.50 3.81
N GLY A 59 -0.36 -22.66 4.41
CA GLY A 59 -1.00 -23.79 3.68
C GLY A 59 -2.39 -23.47 3.15
N ALA A 60 -3.16 -22.62 3.82
CA ALA A 60 -4.47 -22.16 3.33
C ALA A 60 -4.37 -21.11 2.22
N GLY A 61 -3.33 -20.27 2.25
CA GLY A 61 -3.06 -19.28 1.21
C GLY A 61 -2.59 -19.90 -0.11
N LEU A 62 -1.73 -20.92 -0.04
CA LEU A 62 -1.26 -21.65 -1.22
C LEU A 62 -2.36 -22.49 -1.90
N ALA A 63 -3.31 -23.05 -1.14
CA ALA A 63 -4.45 -23.76 -1.70
C ALA A 63 -5.46 -22.83 -2.38
N ALA A 64 -5.61 -21.59 -1.89
CA ALA A 64 -6.40 -20.55 -2.56
C ALA A 64 -5.67 -20.05 -3.83
N GLY A 65 -4.34 -19.89 -3.78
CA GLY A 65 -3.52 -19.49 -4.92
C GLY A 65 -3.57 -20.48 -6.10
N ALA A 66 -3.54 -21.77 -5.84
CA ALA A 66 -3.58 -22.81 -6.88
C ALA A 66 -4.95 -22.94 -7.57
N ALA A 67 -6.05 -22.61 -6.89
CA ALA A 67 -7.40 -22.65 -7.46
C ALA A 67 -7.74 -21.46 -8.37
N ILE A 68 -6.97 -20.38 -8.26
CA ILE A 68 -7.20 -19.11 -8.99
C ILE A 68 -6.38 -19.05 -10.28
N SER A 69 -5.39 -19.95 -10.49
CA SER A 69 -4.55 -19.98 -11.70
C SER A 69 -5.24 -20.48 -13.00
N LEU A 70 -6.53 -20.81 -12.93
CA LEU A 70 -7.33 -21.24 -14.07
C LEU A 70 -8.41 -20.21 -14.43
N GLY A 71 -8.02 -19.06 -14.94
CA GLY A 71 -8.90 -18.27 -15.82
C GLY A 71 -9.76 -17.16 -15.19
N GLY A 72 -9.51 -16.74 -13.94
CA GLY A 72 -10.30 -15.70 -13.30
C GLY A 72 -9.55 -14.49 -12.74
N TYR A 73 -8.24 -14.49 -12.80
CA TYR A 73 -7.38 -13.47 -12.19
C TYR A 73 -7.44 -12.10 -12.87
N ASP A 74 -7.58 -12.07 -14.17
CA ASP A 74 -7.58 -10.80 -14.93
C ASP A 74 -8.78 -9.91 -14.61
N LYS A 75 -9.91 -10.47 -14.14
CA LYS A 75 -11.11 -9.70 -13.81
C LYS A 75 -11.13 -9.11 -12.40
N LEU A 76 -10.30 -9.60 -11.49
CA LEU A 76 -10.22 -9.09 -10.10
C LEU A 76 -9.25 -7.91 -9.95
N TRP A 77 -8.40 -7.69 -10.94
CA TRP A 77 -7.35 -6.67 -10.93
C TRP A 77 -7.43 -5.66 -12.08
N HIS A 78 -8.50 -5.74 -12.89
CA HIS A 78 -8.82 -4.60 -13.75
C HIS A 78 -9.11 -3.41 -12.85
N THR A 79 -8.34 -2.36 -13.03
CA THR A 79 -8.65 -1.03 -12.53
C THR A 79 -10.13 -0.75 -12.78
N THR A 80 -10.93 -0.92 -11.75
CA THR A 80 -12.29 -0.37 -11.78
C THR A 80 -12.09 1.12 -12.01
N SER A 81 -12.56 1.63 -13.15
CA SER A 81 -12.63 3.09 -13.36
C SER A 81 -13.23 3.69 -12.11
N LEU A 82 -12.54 4.68 -11.54
CA LEU A 82 -13.04 5.37 -10.36
C LEU A 82 -14.47 5.86 -10.63
N PRO A 83 -15.39 5.81 -9.66
CA PRO A 83 -16.78 6.18 -9.86
C PRO A 83 -16.99 7.57 -10.47
N THR A 84 -15.99 8.44 -10.33
CA THR A 84 -15.99 9.82 -10.81
C THR A 84 -15.41 10.00 -12.22
N GLY A 85 -14.83 8.94 -12.81
CA GLY A 85 -14.19 8.99 -14.12
C GLY A 85 -12.86 9.76 -14.16
N PHE A 86 -12.30 10.20 -13.03
CA PHE A 86 -10.97 10.82 -12.97
C PHE A 86 -9.90 9.79 -12.64
N ASP A 87 -8.78 9.81 -13.39
CA ASP A 87 -7.59 8.98 -13.14
C ASP A 87 -6.68 9.61 -12.06
N MET A 88 -6.77 10.94 -11.95
CA MET A 88 -5.92 11.74 -11.07
C MET A 88 -6.63 13.03 -10.64
N VAL A 89 -6.36 13.47 -9.41
CA VAL A 89 -6.74 14.80 -8.92
C VAL A 89 -5.47 15.55 -8.51
N ALA A 90 -5.28 16.74 -9.06
CA ALA A 90 -4.20 17.66 -8.71
C ALA A 90 -4.80 18.91 -8.07
N ILE A 91 -4.37 19.24 -6.85
CA ILE A 91 -4.91 20.33 -6.03
C ILE A 91 -3.78 21.29 -5.66
N MET A 92 -4.08 22.60 -5.62
CA MET A 92 -3.14 23.61 -5.13
C MET A 92 -3.85 24.73 -4.34
N GLY A 93 -3.10 25.37 -3.44
CA GLY A 93 -3.50 26.60 -2.72
C GLY A 93 -4.12 26.38 -1.36
N GLY A 94 -4.19 25.14 -0.86
CA GLY A 94 -4.75 24.79 0.46
C GLY A 94 -3.72 24.30 1.46
N LYS A 95 -4.17 24.01 2.70
CA LYS A 95 -3.40 23.25 3.68
C LYS A 95 -3.43 21.76 3.33
N PRO A 96 -2.45 20.94 3.79
CA PRO A 96 -2.37 19.51 3.43
C PRO A 96 -3.63 18.70 3.76
N ASP A 97 -4.25 18.93 4.90
CA ASP A 97 -5.49 18.29 5.34
C ASP A 97 -6.69 18.69 4.46
N SER A 98 -6.87 19.99 4.21
CA SER A 98 -7.98 20.50 3.39
C SER A 98 -7.86 20.10 1.93
N MET A 99 -6.65 20.09 1.36
CA MET A 99 -6.41 19.59 0.00
C MET A 99 -6.73 18.10 -0.10
N PHE A 100 -6.37 17.30 0.92
CA PHE A 100 -6.71 15.89 0.94
C PHE A 100 -8.24 15.68 1.01
N ASP A 101 -8.95 16.42 1.87
CA ASP A 101 -10.41 16.32 2.00
C ASP A 101 -11.10 16.56 0.65
N LEU A 102 -10.72 17.63 -0.02
CA LEU A 102 -11.29 17.99 -1.30
C LEU A 102 -10.91 16.98 -2.39
N GLY A 103 -9.63 16.62 -2.48
CA GLY A 103 -9.13 15.72 -3.52
C GLY A 103 -9.67 14.29 -3.41
N ILE A 104 -9.81 13.75 -2.20
CA ILE A 104 -10.36 12.40 -2.02
C ILE A 104 -11.86 12.37 -2.31
N GLN A 105 -12.57 13.46 -2.06
CA GLN A 105 -13.99 13.59 -2.40
C GLN A 105 -14.22 13.52 -3.91
N GLU A 106 -13.35 14.15 -4.71
CA GLU A 106 -13.39 14.09 -6.18
C GLU A 106 -13.16 12.67 -6.73
N LEU A 107 -12.54 11.79 -5.96
CA LEU A 107 -12.34 10.36 -6.28
C LEU A 107 -13.44 9.46 -5.67
N GLY A 108 -14.54 10.03 -5.20
CA GLY A 108 -15.66 9.28 -4.61
C GLY A 108 -15.51 9.03 -3.11
N GLY A 109 -14.59 9.71 -2.44
CA GLY A 109 -14.31 9.58 -1.02
C GLY A 109 -13.43 8.37 -0.67
N ILE A 110 -12.88 8.39 0.56
CA ILE A 110 -12.02 7.30 1.04
C ILE A 110 -12.74 5.95 1.10
N GLY A 111 -14.07 5.95 1.24
CA GLY A 111 -14.90 4.74 1.23
C GLY A 111 -14.88 3.96 -0.10
N THR A 112 -14.42 4.58 -1.20
CA THR A 112 -14.12 3.89 -2.46
C THR A 112 -12.97 2.89 -2.30
N PHE A 113 -12.02 3.19 -1.43
CA PHE A 113 -10.78 2.43 -1.23
C PHE A 113 -10.79 1.61 0.06
N VAL A 114 -11.46 2.08 1.10
CA VAL A 114 -11.46 1.49 2.45
C VAL A 114 -12.87 1.11 2.84
N ARG A 115 -13.07 -0.17 3.19
CA ARG A 115 -14.35 -0.72 3.63
C ARG A 115 -14.33 -1.02 5.13
N LYS A 116 -15.51 -1.09 5.74
CA LYS A 116 -15.67 -1.46 7.16
C LYS A 116 -15.00 -2.80 7.47
N GLY A 117 -14.23 -2.82 8.56
CA GLY A 117 -13.56 -4.01 9.08
C GLY A 117 -12.18 -4.29 8.48
N GLN A 118 -11.75 -3.57 7.45
CA GLN A 118 -10.45 -3.76 6.83
C GLN A 118 -9.30 -3.20 7.68
N LYS A 119 -8.14 -3.84 7.57
CA LYS A 119 -6.85 -3.35 8.07
C LYS A 119 -6.20 -2.48 7.00
N VAL A 120 -5.89 -1.25 7.34
CA VAL A 120 -5.30 -0.28 6.41
C VAL A 120 -3.85 -0.01 6.79
N LEU A 121 -2.97 -0.08 5.81
CA LEU A 121 -1.60 0.40 5.92
C LEU A 121 -1.49 1.77 5.24
N VAL A 122 -1.08 2.77 5.99
CA VAL A 122 -0.66 4.09 5.48
C VAL A 122 0.86 4.14 5.55
N LYS A 123 1.53 4.26 4.38
CA LYS A 123 2.99 4.30 4.28
C LYS A 123 3.47 5.68 3.84
N PRO A 124 3.81 6.57 4.77
CA PRO A 124 4.45 7.83 4.46
C PRO A 124 5.92 7.64 4.05
N ASN A 125 6.62 8.72 3.78
CA ASN A 125 8.09 8.75 3.77
C ASN A 125 8.55 9.25 5.15
N ILE A 126 9.23 8.38 5.92
CA ILE A 126 9.86 8.72 7.21
C ILE A 126 11.34 8.32 7.10
N GLY A 127 12.03 8.90 6.12
CA GLY A 127 13.40 8.49 5.80
C GLY A 127 14.44 9.06 6.76
N TRP A 128 14.24 10.28 7.27
CA TRP A 128 15.30 11.10 7.82
C TRP A 128 14.95 11.71 9.18
N ASP A 129 15.95 11.85 10.02
CA ASP A 129 15.87 12.56 11.29
C ASP A 129 15.85 14.09 11.03
N ARG A 130 14.69 14.56 10.56
CA ARG A 130 14.42 15.96 10.20
C ARG A 130 13.02 16.35 10.65
N THR A 131 12.89 17.64 11.02
CA THR A 131 11.57 18.23 11.34
C THR A 131 10.75 18.49 10.06
N PRO A 132 9.42 18.69 10.16
CA PRO A 132 8.55 18.88 9.00
C PRO A 132 8.96 20.04 8.07
N GLU A 133 9.57 21.09 8.63
CA GLU A 133 10.00 22.28 7.89
C GLU A 133 11.12 21.97 6.87
N ASN A 134 11.82 20.84 7.05
CA ASN A 134 12.87 20.41 6.14
C ASN A 134 12.35 19.67 4.89
N ALA A 135 11.05 19.38 4.82
CA ALA A 135 10.42 18.67 3.69
C ALA A 135 11.13 17.35 3.29
N ALA A 136 11.88 16.74 4.22
CA ALA A 136 12.59 15.49 4.01
C ALA A 136 11.69 14.26 4.22
N ASN A 137 10.57 14.45 4.93
CA ASN A 137 9.56 13.45 5.28
C ASN A 137 8.18 13.93 4.86
N THR A 138 7.21 13.03 4.80
CA THR A 138 5.81 13.38 4.53
C THR A 138 5.25 14.31 5.61
N ASN A 139 4.39 15.25 5.24
CA ASN A 139 3.75 16.17 6.16
C ASN A 139 2.91 15.42 7.19
N PRO A 140 3.14 15.62 8.51
CA PRO A 140 2.44 14.85 9.56
C PRO A 140 0.94 15.16 9.65
N LEU A 141 0.50 16.39 9.29
CA LEU A 141 -0.93 16.73 9.25
C LEU A 141 -1.67 15.97 8.16
N LEU A 142 -1.03 15.77 7.00
CA LEU A 142 -1.57 14.94 5.94
C LEU A 142 -1.74 13.49 6.40
N VAL A 143 -0.71 12.91 7.02
CA VAL A 143 -0.77 11.54 7.55
C VAL A 143 -1.92 11.40 8.56
N LYS A 144 -2.02 12.34 9.50
CA LYS A 144 -3.11 12.40 10.48
C LYS A 144 -4.48 12.37 9.77
N ARG A 145 -4.67 13.25 8.79
CA ARG A 145 -5.97 13.38 8.09
C ARG A 145 -6.36 12.12 7.33
N ILE A 146 -5.40 11.45 6.68
CA ILE A 146 -5.63 10.17 6.01
C ILE A 146 -6.08 9.10 7.02
N VAL A 147 -5.40 8.98 8.16
CA VAL A 147 -5.76 8.04 9.23
C VAL A 147 -7.18 8.28 9.72
N GLU A 148 -7.56 9.54 10.01
CA GLU A 148 -8.91 9.92 10.43
C GLU A 148 -9.97 9.50 9.40
N HIS A 149 -9.70 9.70 8.11
CA HIS A 149 -10.62 9.27 7.05
C HIS A 149 -10.78 7.76 6.99
N CYS A 150 -9.68 7.00 7.09
CA CYS A 150 -9.73 5.54 7.10
C CYS A 150 -10.56 4.99 8.27
N LEU A 151 -10.36 5.52 9.47
CA LEU A 151 -11.12 5.12 10.66
C LEU A 151 -12.61 5.50 10.54
N ARG A 152 -12.92 6.70 10.04
CA ARG A 152 -14.31 7.11 9.77
C ARG A 152 -15.00 6.24 8.72
N ALA A 153 -14.27 5.70 7.74
CA ALA A 153 -14.81 4.72 6.79
C ALA A 153 -15.03 3.33 7.40
N GLY A 154 -14.65 3.15 8.66
CA GLY A 154 -14.86 1.91 9.41
C GLY A 154 -13.71 0.93 9.31
N ALA A 155 -12.49 1.36 8.96
CA ALA A 155 -11.31 0.51 9.09
C ALA A 155 -11.22 -0.05 10.52
N SER A 156 -10.92 -1.35 10.66
CA SER A 156 -10.76 -1.98 11.97
C SER A 156 -9.48 -1.54 12.67
N GLU A 157 -8.43 -1.31 11.88
CA GLU A 157 -7.13 -0.85 12.34
C GLU A 157 -6.45 -0.07 11.22
N VAL A 158 -5.74 0.99 11.59
CA VAL A 158 -4.85 1.74 10.68
C VAL A 158 -3.43 1.65 11.22
N TYR A 159 -2.52 1.22 10.36
CA TYR A 159 -1.10 1.08 10.66
C TYR A 159 -0.30 2.12 9.91
N VAL A 160 0.74 2.64 10.55
CA VAL A 160 1.70 3.57 9.94
C VAL A 160 3.11 3.04 10.14
N PHE A 161 3.89 2.93 9.08
CA PHE A 161 5.29 2.55 9.16
C PHE A 161 6.11 3.06 7.96
N ASP A 162 7.43 3.13 8.16
CA ASP A 162 8.46 3.22 7.13
C ASP A 162 9.75 2.59 7.65
N HIS A 163 10.56 2.01 6.77
CA HIS A 163 11.93 1.63 7.08
C HIS A 163 12.84 2.85 6.88
N THR A 164 13.25 3.47 7.96
CA THR A 164 14.01 4.74 7.96
C THR A 164 15.44 4.57 7.44
N CYS A 165 16.07 5.69 7.05
CA CYS A 165 17.49 5.72 6.66
C CYS A 165 18.39 6.09 7.85
N ASP A 166 17.90 6.95 8.75
CA ASP A 166 18.55 7.33 9.99
C ASP A 166 17.98 6.54 11.19
N ASN A 167 18.36 6.93 12.41
CA ASN A 167 17.84 6.34 13.64
C ASN A 167 16.30 6.39 13.65
N TRP A 168 15.67 5.22 13.68
CA TRP A 168 14.22 5.13 13.51
C TRP A 168 13.42 5.87 14.59
N VAL A 169 13.88 5.85 15.84
CA VAL A 169 13.21 6.54 16.96
C VAL A 169 13.18 8.04 16.70
N ASN A 170 14.32 8.60 16.30
CA ASN A 170 14.45 10.02 15.98
C ASN A 170 13.65 10.41 14.73
N CYS A 171 13.73 9.62 13.67
CA CYS A 171 12.97 9.86 12.43
C CYS A 171 11.47 9.98 12.71
N TYR A 172 10.91 9.02 13.44
CA TYR A 172 9.47 9.00 13.76
C TYR A 172 9.07 10.15 14.67
N LYS A 173 9.88 10.44 15.70
CA LYS A 173 9.63 11.53 16.66
C LYS A 173 9.77 12.90 16.01
N ASN A 174 10.91 13.17 15.36
CA ASN A 174 11.27 14.50 14.89
C ASN A 174 10.50 14.89 13.60
N SER A 175 10.10 13.94 12.76
CA SER A 175 9.17 14.19 11.65
C SER A 175 7.76 14.58 12.14
N GLY A 176 7.45 14.36 13.41
CA GLY A 176 6.11 14.54 13.98
C GLY A 176 5.10 13.46 13.57
N ILE A 177 5.44 12.59 12.63
CA ILE A 177 4.48 11.61 12.07
C ILE A 177 3.98 10.65 13.14
N GLU A 178 4.87 10.17 14.03
CA GLU A 178 4.46 9.29 15.14
C GLU A 178 3.37 9.92 15.99
N LYS A 179 3.60 11.17 16.45
CA LYS A 179 2.65 11.87 17.29
C LYS A 179 1.30 12.04 16.60
N TYR A 180 1.32 12.62 15.40
CA TYR A 180 0.09 12.94 14.67
C TYR A 180 -0.70 11.69 14.24
N ALA A 181 -0.01 10.60 13.87
CA ALA A 181 -0.65 9.34 13.52
C ALA A 181 -1.29 8.67 14.76
N LYS A 182 -0.58 8.66 15.91
CA LYS A 182 -1.13 8.15 17.18
C LYS A 182 -2.33 8.97 17.65
N ASP A 183 -2.23 10.30 17.59
CA ASP A 183 -3.34 11.21 17.95
C ASP A 183 -4.60 10.95 17.10
N ALA A 184 -4.43 10.51 15.85
CA ALA A 184 -5.52 10.11 14.97
C ALA A 184 -6.03 8.68 15.21
N GLY A 185 -5.37 7.88 16.05
CA GLY A 185 -5.76 6.50 16.39
C GLY A 185 -5.02 5.42 15.61
N ALA A 186 -3.96 5.74 14.86
CA ALA A 186 -3.15 4.74 14.16
C ALA A 186 -2.19 4.02 15.11
N LYS A 187 -1.82 2.80 14.73
CA LYS A 187 -0.77 1.99 15.35
C LYS A 187 0.54 2.19 14.59
N ILE A 188 1.59 2.59 15.29
CA ILE A 188 2.94 2.65 14.73
C ILE A 188 3.55 1.25 14.73
N VAL A 189 4.10 0.84 13.59
CA VAL A 189 4.71 -0.48 13.43
C VAL A 189 6.23 -0.33 13.32
N PRO A 190 7.01 -1.05 14.15
CA PRO A 190 8.47 -1.01 14.08
C PRO A 190 8.97 -1.69 12.81
N ALA A 191 10.02 -1.14 12.19
CA ALA A 191 10.62 -1.64 10.95
C ALA A 191 12.15 -1.81 11.02
N ASN A 192 12.71 -1.77 12.23
CA ASN A 192 14.15 -1.71 12.51
C ASN A 192 14.81 -3.08 12.73
N SER A 193 14.13 -4.18 12.43
CA SER A 193 14.68 -5.54 12.52
C SER A 193 14.26 -6.36 11.31
N GLU A 194 15.20 -7.14 10.77
CA GLU A 194 14.94 -8.06 9.66
C GLU A 194 13.86 -9.10 9.98
N SER A 195 13.66 -9.41 11.26
CA SER A 195 12.63 -10.35 11.70
C SER A 195 11.19 -9.94 11.39
N TYR A 196 10.96 -8.68 11.06
CA TYR A 196 9.65 -8.16 10.61
C TYR A 196 9.40 -8.37 9.11
N TYR A 197 10.38 -8.88 8.36
CA TYR A 197 10.32 -8.98 6.91
C TYR A 197 10.26 -10.43 6.46
N GLN A 198 9.56 -10.66 5.37
CA GLN A 198 9.41 -11.99 4.75
C GLN A 198 9.89 -11.91 3.30
N GLU A 199 10.57 -12.96 2.86
CA GLU A 199 11.01 -13.04 1.46
C GLU A 199 9.83 -13.30 0.54
N VAL A 200 9.76 -12.53 -0.54
CA VAL A 200 8.77 -12.65 -1.60
C VAL A 200 9.46 -12.68 -2.95
N SER A 201 8.86 -13.39 -3.92
CA SER A 201 9.34 -13.44 -5.30
C SER A 201 8.77 -12.28 -6.11
N ILE A 202 9.65 -11.62 -6.88
CA ILE A 202 9.32 -10.57 -7.84
C ILE A 202 9.35 -11.19 -9.25
N THR A 203 8.29 -11.87 -9.63
CA THR A 203 8.25 -12.68 -10.87
C THR A 203 8.45 -11.84 -12.14
N GLY A 204 8.00 -10.57 -12.15
CA GLY A 204 8.19 -9.64 -13.26
C GLY A 204 9.54 -8.91 -13.25
N GLY A 205 10.34 -9.07 -12.19
CA GLY A 205 11.61 -8.36 -12.06
C GLY A 205 12.67 -8.85 -13.06
N LYS A 206 13.49 -7.93 -13.57
CA LYS A 206 14.65 -8.26 -14.41
C LYS A 206 15.90 -8.54 -13.58
N ILE A 207 16.19 -7.67 -12.63
CA ILE A 207 17.33 -7.73 -11.70
C ILE A 207 16.86 -8.18 -10.31
N LEU A 208 15.82 -7.56 -9.77
CA LEU A 208 15.29 -7.87 -8.46
C LEU A 208 14.33 -9.07 -8.56
N LYS A 209 14.83 -10.26 -8.27
CA LYS A 209 14.05 -11.51 -8.33
C LYS A 209 13.33 -11.81 -7.03
N ASN A 210 13.90 -11.40 -5.91
CA ASN A 210 13.34 -11.57 -4.57
C ASN A 210 13.52 -10.29 -3.76
N ALA A 211 12.65 -10.05 -2.78
CA ALA A 211 12.77 -8.96 -1.83
C ALA A 211 12.24 -9.40 -0.45
N LYS A 212 12.86 -8.92 0.62
CA LYS A 212 12.33 -9.07 1.98
C LYS A 212 11.38 -7.91 2.26
N VAL A 213 10.09 -8.17 2.20
CA VAL A 213 9.01 -7.19 2.38
C VAL A 213 8.46 -7.25 3.80
N HIS A 214 8.21 -6.10 4.39
CA HIS A 214 7.67 -6.01 5.75
C HIS A 214 6.30 -6.71 5.85
N GLN A 215 6.11 -7.52 6.90
CA GLN A 215 4.90 -8.36 7.05
C GLN A 215 3.61 -7.54 7.05
N ILE A 216 3.59 -6.30 7.58
CA ILE A 216 2.39 -5.47 7.57
C ILE A 216 1.92 -5.11 6.15
N VAL A 217 2.82 -5.02 5.16
CA VAL A 217 2.45 -4.83 3.75
C VAL A 217 1.73 -6.06 3.22
N LEU A 218 2.14 -7.25 3.66
CA LEU A 218 1.55 -8.52 3.24
C LEU A 218 0.18 -8.77 3.89
N GLU A 219 0.02 -8.33 5.14
CA GLU A 219 -1.17 -8.58 5.97
C GLU A 219 -2.28 -7.53 5.79
N ALA A 220 -1.95 -6.30 5.41
CA ALA A 220 -2.95 -5.25 5.25
C ALA A 220 -3.91 -5.55 4.09
N ASP A 221 -5.20 -5.30 4.30
CA ASP A 221 -6.22 -5.43 3.25
C ASP A 221 -6.12 -4.29 2.24
N VAL A 222 -5.80 -3.08 2.73
CA VAL A 222 -5.64 -1.86 1.93
C VAL A 222 -4.29 -1.23 2.21
N PHE A 223 -3.59 -0.86 1.16
CA PHE A 223 -2.30 -0.19 1.21
C PHE A 223 -2.40 1.20 0.58
N ILE A 224 -2.13 2.26 1.34
CA ILE A 224 -2.11 3.66 0.90
C ILE A 224 -0.67 4.17 0.96
N ASN A 225 -0.15 4.59 -0.18
CA ASN A 225 1.19 5.16 -0.32
C ASN A 225 1.14 6.68 -0.20
N VAL A 226 1.93 7.27 0.70
CA VAL A 226 1.92 8.73 0.95
C VAL A 226 3.35 9.29 0.84
N PRO A 227 3.93 9.32 -0.37
CA PRO A 227 5.27 9.86 -0.57
C PRO A 227 5.30 11.38 -0.40
N VAL A 228 6.48 11.93 -0.07
CA VAL A 228 6.80 13.35 -0.26
C VAL A 228 7.56 13.52 -1.56
N LEU A 229 7.18 14.52 -2.35
CA LEU A 229 7.95 14.93 -3.53
C LEU A 229 9.23 15.66 -3.11
N LYS A 230 10.38 15.17 -3.58
CA LYS A 230 11.67 15.82 -3.32
C LYS A 230 12.73 15.45 -4.35
N ASP A 231 13.70 16.32 -4.53
CA ASP A 231 14.95 16.04 -5.22
C ASP A 231 15.67 14.82 -4.63
N HIS A 232 16.42 14.11 -5.44
CA HIS A 232 17.25 12.99 -4.98
C HIS A 232 18.46 12.80 -5.89
N SER A 233 19.66 12.87 -5.31
CA SER A 233 20.93 12.77 -6.01
C SER A 233 21.08 11.52 -6.88
N SER A 234 20.60 10.36 -6.42
CA SER A 234 20.81 9.07 -7.13
C SER A 234 19.75 8.79 -8.21
N THR A 235 18.54 9.31 -8.09
CA THR A 235 17.39 8.98 -8.94
C THR A 235 16.64 10.21 -9.46
N ARG A 236 17.23 11.40 -9.31
CA ARG A 236 16.70 12.73 -9.65
C ARG A 236 15.51 13.17 -8.80
N MET A 237 14.66 12.25 -8.36
CA MET A 237 13.55 12.55 -7.46
C MET A 237 13.14 11.35 -6.58
N THR A 238 12.45 11.64 -5.49
CA THR A 238 11.69 10.68 -4.68
C THR A 238 10.21 10.95 -4.87
N CYS A 239 9.43 9.89 -5.17
CA CYS A 239 7.97 9.94 -5.17
C CYS A 239 7.39 8.52 -4.98
N CYS A 240 6.28 8.15 -5.64
CA CYS A 240 5.50 6.93 -5.39
C CYS A 240 6.32 5.64 -5.48
N LEU A 241 6.95 5.40 -6.63
CA LEU A 241 7.69 4.15 -6.90
C LEU A 241 8.88 4.01 -5.96
N LYS A 242 9.66 5.09 -5.81
CA LYS A 242 10.85 5.08 -4.96
C LYS A 242 10.51 4.99 -3.46
N ASN A 243 9.34 5.46 -3.04
CA ASN A 243 8.88 5.32 -1.66
C ASN A 243 8.75 3.85 -1.22
N MET A 244 8.62 2.91 -2.18
CA MET A 244 8.57 1.48 -1.89
C MET A 244 9.89 0.92 -1.35
N MET A 245 11.01 1.60 -1.49
CA MET A 245 12.25 1.21 -0.82
C MET A 245 12.10 1.15 0.71
N GLY A 246 11.16 1.91 1.26
CA GLY A 246 10.83 1.89 2.69
C GLY A 246 9.96 0.72 3.14
N VAL A 247 9.53 -0.18 2.25
CA VAL A 247 8.81 -1.41 2.62
C VAL A 247 9.68 -2.66 2.57
N VAL A 248 10.95 -2.54 2.11
CA VAL A 248 11.90 -3.64 2.00
C VAL A 248 13.04 -3.51 2.99
N TRP A 249 13.63 -4.65 3.37
CA TRP A 249 14.77 -4.69 4.28
C TRP A 249 16.08 -4.34 3.57
N ASP A 250 16.48 -5.11 2.56
CA ASP A 250 17.78 -4.96 1.88
C ASP A 250 17.74 -3.95 0.74
N ARG A 251 17.77 -2.65 1.08
CA ARG A 251 17.91 -1.57 0.11
C ARG A 251 19.32 -1.43 -0.44
N GLY A 252 20.32 -1.93 0.30
CA GLY A 252 21.72 -1.92 -0.12
C GLY A 252 21.95 -2.71 -1.40
N TYR A 253 21.21 -3.82 -1.59
CA TYR A 253 21.23 -4.58 -2.83
C TYR A 253 20.79 -3.72 -4.03
N TRP A 254 19.70 -2.92 -3.89
CA TRP A 254 19.18 -2.09 -4.98
C TRP A 254 20.19 -1.04 -5.41
N HIS A 255 20.85 -0.38 -4.46
CA HIS A 255 21.88 0.62 -4.75
C HIS A 255 23.10 0.03 -5.49
N LYS A 256 23.44 -1.24 -5.23
CA LYS A 256 24.56 -1.93 -5.86
C LYS A 256 24.23 -2.53 -7.23
N ASN A 257 22.94 -2.77 -7.53
CA ASN A 257 22.50 -3.55 -8.68
C ASN A 257 21.51 -2.80 -9.59
N ASN A 258 21.84 -1.60 -10.01
CA ASN A 258 20.98 -0.73 -10.82
C ASN A 258 19.69 -0.33 -10.11
N LEU A 259 19.79 0.73 -9.31
CA LEU A 259 18.71 1.23 -8.46
C LEU A 259 17.40 1.48 -9.22
N ASP A 260 17.48 2.11 -10.40
CA ASP A 260 16.30 2.45 -11.20
C ASP A 260 15.56 1.18 -11.68
N GLN A 261 16.31 0.16 -12.11
CA GLN A 261 15.71 -1.12 -12.52
C GLN A 261 15.11 -1.85 -11.32
N CYS A 262 15.78 -1.87 -10.16
CA CYS A 262 15.24 -2.49 -8.95
C CYS A 262 13.95 -1.82 -8.47
N ILE A 263 13.83 -0.48 -8.58
CA ILE A 263 12.60 0.26 -8.27
C ILE A 263 11.47 -0.17 -9.22
N ALA A 264 11.74 -0.23 -10.53
CA ALA A 264 10.76 -0.67 -11.52
C ALA A 264 10.39 -2.16 -11.36
N ASP A 265 11.37 -3.01 -11.05
CA ASP A 265 11.14 -4.44 -10.79
C ASP A 265 10.21 -4.65 -9.58
N TYR A 266 10.48 -3.96 -8.46
CA TYR A 266 9.61 -4.05 -7.28
C TYR A 266 8.18 -3.61 -7.58
N ALA A 267 8.01 -2.62 -8.44
CA ALA A 267 6.69 -2.16 -8.85
C ALA A 267 5.88 -3.21 -9.65
N SER A 268 6.51 -4.27 -10.15
CA SER A 268 5.83 -5.43 -10.74
C SER A 268 5.27 -6.40 -9.70
N TYR A 269 5.62 -6.23 -8.41
CA TYR A 269 5.09 -7.07 -7.34
C TYR A 269 3.59 -6.89 -7.17
N ILE A 270 2.90 -8.01 -6.90
CA ILE A 270 1.43 -8.07 -6.89
C ILE A 270 0.78 -7.17 -5.83
N LYS A 271 1.43 -6.94 -4.69
CA LYS A 271 0.89 -6.11 -3.60
C LYS A 271 1.19 -4.63 -3.88
N LYS A 272 0.31 -3.98 -4.63
CA LYS A 272 0.41 -2.57 -5.00
C LYS A 272 -0.42 -1.69 -4.06
N PRO A 273 -0.07 -0.39 -3.91
CA PRO A 273 -0.95 0.58 -3.26
C PRO A 273 -2.28 0.71 -4.01
N ALA A 274 -3.37 0.73 -3.25
CA ALA A 274 -4.70 1.04 -3.78
C ALA A 274 -4.85 2.54 -4.11
N LEU A 275 -4.07 3.38 -3.41
CA LEU A 275 -4.11 4.82 -3.55
C LEU A 275 -2.72 5.41 -3.30
N ASN A 276 -2.34 6.41 -4.09
CA ASN A 276 -1.13 7.21 -3.91
C ASN A 276 -1.53 8.65 -3.65
N ILE A 277 -1.06 9.22 -2.53
CA ILE A 277 -1.34 10.59 -2.12
C ILE A 277 0.02 11.29 -1.98
N ILE A 278 0.36 12.09 -2.98
CA ILE A 278 1.68 12.70 -3.09
C ILE A 278 1.65 14.05 -2.39
N ASP A 279 2.43 14.15 -1.33
CA ASP A 279 2.67 15.40 -0.62
C ASP A 279 3.62 16.29 -1.43
N CYS A 280 3.06 17.35 -1.98
CA CYS A 280 3.77 18.41 -2.70
C CYS A 280 3.57 19.77 -1.99
N TYR A 281 3.34 19.77 -0.68
CA TYR A 281 3.09 21.01 0.06
C TYR A 281 4.37 21.83 0.21
N ASN A 282 5.37 21.27 0.88
CA ASN A 282 6.74 21.76 0.90
C ASN A 282 7.59 20.77 0.10
N VAL A 283 8.24 21.25 -0.96
CA VAL A 283 9.00 20.40 -1.87
C VAL A 283 10.48 20.79 -1.81
N MET A 284 11.32 19.84 -1.46
CA MET A 284 12.76 19.98 -1.53
C MET A 284 13.18 19.88 -3.00
N THR A 285 13.67 20.98 -3.56
CA THR A 285 14.01 21.07 -4.99
C THR A 285 15.52 20.96 -5.28
N LYS A 286 16.34 20.94 -4.22
CA LYS A 286 17.83 20.84 -4.28
C LYS A 286 18.34 20.05 -3.09
N ASN A 287 19.58 19.53 -3.23
CA ASN A 287 20.31 18.87 -2.14
C ASN A 287 19.56 17.72 -1.47
N GLY A 288 18.61 17.10 -2.18
CA GLY A 288 17.88 15.93 -1.68
C GLY A 288 18.75 14.66 -1.62
N PRO A 289 18.36 13.69 -0.78
CA PRO A 289 17.05 13.57 -0.16
C PRO A 289 16.89 14.13 1.25
N GLN A 290 17.94 14.73 1.87
CA GLN A 290 17.90 15.24 3.25
C GLN A 290 17.74 16.76 3.32
N GLY A 291 18.21 17.48 2.29
CA GLY A 291 18.38 18.93 2.29
C GLY A 291 19.56 19.39 3.13
N VAL A 292 20.02 20.60 2.85
CA VAL A 292 21.10 21.27 3.59
C VAL A 292 20.58 22.52 4.30
N SER A 293 19.69 23.25 3.62
CA SER A 293 19.14 24.50 4.15
C SER A 293 17.66 24.67 3.77
N LYS A 294 17.03 25.73 4.32
CA LYS A 294 15.64 26.07 4.00
C LYS A 294 15.48 26.60 2.57
N GLU A 295 16.55 27.11 1.96
CA GLU A 295 16.57 27.56 0.56
C GLU A 295 16.46 26.39 -0.44
N ASP A 296 16.61 25.16 0.03
CA ASP A 296 16.38 23.95 -0.77
C ASP A 296 14.89 23.67 -0.99
N ILE A 297 14.02 24.37 -0.25
CA ILE A 297 12.59 24.06 -0.14
C ILE A 297 11.75 25.15 -0.78
N VAL A 298 10.79 24.73 -1.61
CA VAL A 298 9.76 25.58 -2.20
C VAL A 298 8.41 25.18 -1.61
N ASN A 299 7.68 26.16 -1.08
CA ASN A 299 6.29 25.94 -0.64
C ASN A 299 5.36 25.97 -1.85
N MET A 300 5.05 24.79 -2.41
CA MET A 300 4.22 24.65 -3.61
C MET A 300 2.73 24.54 -3.28
N GLN A 301 2.37 24.32 -2.02
CA GLN A 301 0.97 24.17 -1.54
C GLN A 301 0.14 23.29 -2.49
N SER A 302 0.67 22.12 -2.85
CA SER A 302 0.05 21.25 -3.84
C SER A 302 -0.04 19.81 -3.34
N MET A 303 -0.90 19.04 -3.98
CA MET A 303 -1.12 17.62 -3.74
C MET A 303 -1.56 16.93 -5.02
N ILE A 304 -1.13 15.66 -5.22
CA ILE A 304 -1.60 14.80 -6.30
C ILE A 304 -2.17 13.53 -5.67
N ILE A 305 -3.37 13.11 -6.11
CA ILE A 305 -3.99 11.87 -5.67
C ILE A 305 -4.33 11.03 -6.90
N THR A 306 -3.87 9.77 -6.94
CA THR A 306 -4.09 8.86 -8.07
C THR A 306 -3.99 7.40 -7.65
N THR A 307 -4.61 6.50 -8.40
CA THR A 307 -4.43 5.05 -8.26
C THR A 307 -3.23 4.52 -9.06
N ASP A 308 -2.80 5.25 -10.10
CA ASP A 308 -1.62 4.90 -10.90
C ASP A 308 -0.37 5.61 -10.36
N TRP A 309 0.53 4.87 -9.74
CA TRP A 309 1.76 5.40 -9.17
C TRP A 309 2.80 5.85 -10.20
N VAL A 310 2.78 5.31 -11.44
CA VAL A 310 3.63 5.78 -12.55
C VAL A 310 3.14 7.14 -13.05
N ALA A 311 1.82 7.30 -13.21
CA ALA A 311 1.19 8.58 -13.52
C ALA A 311 1.46 9.62 -12.43
N GLY A 312 1.38 9.21 -11.17
CA GLY A 312 1.71 10.06 -10.01
C GLY A 312 3.14 10.56 -10.07
N ASP A 313 4.10 9.66 -10.32
CA ASP A 313 5.52 10.03 -10.46
C ASP A 313 5.76 10.92 -11.69
N ALA A 314 5.10 10.67 -12.81
CA ALA A 314 5.19 11.49 -14.01
C ALA A 314 4.66 12.92 -13.78
N ALA A 315 3.53 13.06 -13.08
CA ALA A 315 2.98 14.36 -12.72
C ALA A 315 3.90 15.11 -11.73
N ALA A 316 4.42 14.39 -10.72
CA ALA A 316 5.37 14.93 -9.76
C ALA A 316 6.69 15.39 -10.41
N ALA A 317 7.19 14.65 -11.42
CA ALA A 317 8.36 15.05 -12.20
C ALA A 317 8.16 16.41 -12.90
N LYS A 318 6.98 16.62 -13.50
CA LYS A 318 6.64 17.92 -14.12
C LYS A 318 6.64 19.07 -13.11
N MET A 319 6.25 18.84 -11.86
CA MET A 319 6.30 19.87 -10.81
C MET A 319 7.75 20.27 -10.46
N LEU A 320 8.72 19.36 -10.61
CA LEU A 320 10.15 19.65 -10.50
C LEU A 320 10.77 20.16 -11.81
N SER A 321 9.96 20.48 -12.83
CA SER A 321 10.42 20.87 -14.19
C SER A 321 11.29 19.80 -14.85
N LEU A 322 11.08 18.52 -14.50
CA LEU A 322 11.75 17.38 -15.10
C LEU A 322 10.87 16.76 -16.19
N ASN A 323 11.52 16.18 -17.22
CA ASN A 323 10.80 15.32 -18.15
C ASN A 323 10.68 13.91 -17.56
N PRO A 324 9.47 13.34 -17.38
CA PRO A 324 9.28 12.00 -16.84
C PRO A 324 10.04 10.90 -17.59
N ALA A 325 10.23 11.08 -18.92
CA ALA A 325 10.96 10.12 -19.75
C ALA A 325 12.45 10.04 -19.41
N ASP A 326 13.02 11.10 -18.82
CA ASP A 326 14.43 11.18 -18.42
C ASP A 326 14.67 10.63 -17.01
N ILE A 327 13.63 10.21 -16.32
CA ILE A 327 13.70 9.53 -15.02
C ILE A 327 13.59 8.04 -15.27
N ASN A 328 14.72 7.35 -15.19
CA ASN A 328 14.86 5.97 -15.64
C ASN A 328 13.82 5.04 -15.05
N TYR A 329 13.61 5.06 -13.72
CA TYR A 329 12.66 4.12 -13.09
C TYR A 329 11.20 4.37 -13.52
N ILE A 330 10.80 5.62 -13.84
CA ILE A 330 9.47 5.94 -14.37
C ILE A 330 9.31 5.36 -15.77
N SER A 331 10.30 5.65 -16.65
CA SER A 331 10.33 5.15 -18.02
C SER A 331 10.33 3.61 -18.09
N MET A 332 11.11 2.97 -17.20
CA MET A 332 11.16 1.50 -17.09
C MET A 332 9.83 0.92 -16.62
N ALA A 333 9.23 1.47 -15.57
CA ALA A 333 7.93 1.02 -15.05
C ALA A 333 6.82 1.17 -16.10
N HIS A 334 6.80 2.27 -16.83
CA HIS A 334 5.89 2.47 -17.95
C HIS A 334 6.07 1.42 -19.06
N LYS A 335 7.31 1.19 -19.51
CA LYS A 335 7.64 0.17 -20.53
C LYS A 335 7.32 -1.26 -20.07
N MET A 336 7.32 -1.51 -18.76
CA MET A 336 6.91 -2.80 -18.17
C MET A 336 5.38 -2.93 -18.04
N GLY A 337 4.60 -1.93 -18.45
CA GLY A 337 3.13 -1.94 -18.36
C GLY A 337 2.58 -1.82 -16.94
N ILE A 338 3.38 -1.29 -16.01
CA ILE A 338 3.01 -1.17 -14.59
C ILE A 338 2.03 -0.01 -14.35
N GLY A 339 2.13 1.05 -15.17
CA GLY A 339 1.27 2.22 -15.15
C GLY A 339 1.58 3.14 -16.35
N ASN A 340 0.90 4.28 -16.39
CA ASN A 340 0.92 5.18 -17.54
C ASN A 340 1.63 6.51 -17.21
N MET A 341 2.76 6.79 -17.87
CA MET A 341 3.46 8.07 -17.71
C MET A 341 2.96 9.17 -18.68
N ASN A 342 2.10 8.83 -19.66
CA ASN A 342 1.53 9.80 -20.61
C ASN A 342 0.33 10.50 -19.97
N LEU A 343 0.58 11.66 -19.37
CA LEU A 343 -0.42 12.45 -18.66
C LEU A 343 -1.51 13.02 -19.57
N GLU A 344 -1.24 13.17 -20.87
CA GLU A 344 -2.20 13.71 -21.85
C GLU A 344 -3.33 12.73 -22.12
N SER A 345 -3.09 11.42 -21.92
CA SER A 345 -4.11 10.38 -22.09
C SER A 345 -4.99 10.18 -20.85
N LEU A 346 -4.75 10.93 -19.76
CA LEU A 346 -5.43 10.75 -18.48
C LEU A 346 -6.49 11.84 -18.25
N ASN A 347 -7.59 11.45 -17.63
CA ASN A 347 -8.60 12.38 -17.15
C ASN A 347 -8.18 12.98 -15.80
N ILE A 348 -7.55 14.16 -15.82
CA ILE A 348 -6.99 14.82 -14.65
C ILE A 348 -7.89 15.97 -14.20
N LYS A 349 -8.48 15.85 -13.01
CA LYS A 349 -9.15 16.97 -12.34
C LYS A 349 -8.11 17.90 -11.73
N ARG A 350 -8.18 19.18 -12.07
CA ARG A 350 -7.32 20.23 -11.49
C ARG A 350 -8.15 21.19 -10.66
N ILE A 351 -7.72 21.45 -9.43
CA ILE A 351 -8.44 22.26 -8.45
C ILE A 351 -7.48 23.31 -7.89
N LYS A 352 -7.94 24.55 -7.86
CA LYS A 352 -7.27 25.66 -7.15
C LYS A 352 -8.18 26.11 -6.04
N MET A 353 -7.68 26.06 -4.80
CA MET A 353 -8.36 26.50 -3.60
C MET A 353 -8.19 28.00 -3.37
#